data_1fcbdb8791c5a7f5a55f6e62292cb2c9
#
_entry.id   1fcbdb8791c5a7f5a55f6e62292cb2c9
#
_cell.length_a   1.000
_cell.length_b   1.000
_cell.length_c   1.000
_cell.angle_alpha   90.00
_cell.angle_beta   90.00
_cell.angle_gamma   90.00
#
_symmetry.space_group_name_H-M   'P 1'
#
loop_
_entity.id
_entity.type
_entity.pdbx_description
1 polymer ?
#
loop_
_entity_poly.entity_id
_entity_poly.type
_entity_poly.pdbx_seq_one_letter_code
_entity_poly.pdbx_strand_id
1 'polypeptide(L)'
;MKEHKKFVKYANGPSLAEINGTVEIPKNNSFWKNILAFSGPGALVAVGYMDPGNWITSIGGGAQYGYLLLSVVLVSSLIAMLLQYMASKLGIVTGLDLAQATRKHTGRKLGFVLWIITELAIMATDIAEVIGGDIALNLLFGLPIIWGVILTVFDVMLLLFLMKLGFRKIEAIVITL
;
A
#
# COMPACT_ATOMS: atom_id res chain seq x y z
N MET A 1 -37.18 10.63 1.73
CA MET A 1 -36.01 9.98 2.33
C MET A 1 -34.76 10.51 1.60
N LYS A 2 -34.41 11.77 1.91
CA LYS A 2 -33.30 12.52 1.32
C LYS A 2 -32.55 13.16 2.47
N GLU A 3 -31.60 12.43 3.10
CA GLU A 3 -30.65 13.04 4.03
C GLU A 3 -29.52 12.07 4.38
N HIS A 4 -28.56 11.92 3.46
CA HIS A 4 -27.21 11.47 3.85
C HIS A 4 -26.16 12.04 2.88
N LYS A 5 -26.18 13.37 2.70
CA LYS A 5 -25.08 14.10 2.06
C LYS A 5 -24.58 15.22 2.98
N LYS A 6 -24.17 14.86 4.18
CA LYS A 6 -23.20 15.67 4.95
C LYS A 6 -21.92 14.88 5.06
N PHE A 7 -21.28 14.69 3.93
CA PHE A 7 -19.89 14.27 3.92
C PHE A 7 -19.04 15.40 4.45
N VAL A 8 -18.21 15.07 5.42
CA VAL A 8 -17.19 15.93 6.00
C VAL A 8 -16.47 16.63 4.85
N LYS A 9 -16.41 17.97 4.88
CA LYS A 9 -15.54 18.74 3.98
C LYS A 9 -14.12 18.29 4.24
N TYR A 10 -13.57 17.51 3.31
CA TYR A 10 -12.20 17.06 3.36
C TYR A 10 -11.27 18.26 3.22
N ALA A 11 -10.21 18.28 4.01
CA ALA A 11 -9.09 19.17 3.80
C ALA A 11 -8.57 18.96 2.35
N ASN A 12 -8.44 20.04 1.62
CA ASN A 12 -8.03 20.31 0.26
C ASN A 12 -7.09 19.33 -0.47
N GLY A 13 -7.41 18.01 -0.50
CA GLY A 13 -6.72 17.02 -1.30
C GLY A 13 -7.71 16.08 -1.96
N PRO A 14 -7.40 15.48 -3.14
CA PRO A 14 -8.26 14.49 -3.75
C PRO A 14 -8.46 13.34 -2.78
N SER A 15 -9.72 13.00 -2.51
CA SER A 15 -10.05 11.85 -1.66
C SER A 15 -9.70 10.56 -2.40
N LEU A 16 -9.46 9.48 -1.65
CA LEU A 16 -9.28 8.14 -2.24
C LEU A 16 -10.45 7.76 -3.18
N ALA A 17 -11.66 8.29 -2.93
CA ALA A 17 -12.81 8.12 -3.80
C ALA A 17 -12.62 8.80 -5.17
N GLU A 18 -11.95 9.96 -5.22
CA GLU A 18 -11.63 10.65 -6.48
C GLU A 18 -10.48 9.97 -7.21
N ILE A 19 -9.51 9.43 -6.49
CA ILE A 19 -8.40 8.66 -7.05
C ILE A 19 -8.91 7.33 -7.59
N ASN A 20 -9.79 6.64 -6.87
CA ASN A 20 -10.36 5.34 -7.24
C ASN A 20 -11.56 5.45 -8.20
N GLY A 21 -12.16 6.61 -8.36
CA GLY A 21 -13.25 6.90 -9.31
C GLY A 21 -12.81 6.80 -10.79
N THR A 22 -11.54 6.52 -11.05
CA THR A 22 -10.99 6.35 -12.41
C THR A 22 -11.24 4.97 -13.02
N VAL A 23 -11.71 3.99 -12.25
CA VAL A 23 -12.10 2.67 -12.76
C VAL A 23 -13.59 2.71 -13.10
N GLU A 24 -13.92 2.89 -14.39
CA GLU A 24 -15.29 2.77 -14.85
C GLU A 24 -15.75 1.30 -14.74
N ILE A 25 -16.81 1.08 -13.95
CA ILE A 25 -17.43 -0.24 -13.85
C ILE A 25 -18.15 -0.51 -15.16
N PRO A 26 -17.80 -1.57 -15.93
CA PRO A 26 -18.48 -1.89 -17.17
C PRO A 26 -19.95 -2.13 -16.89
N LYS A 27 -20.85 -1.39 -17.54
CA LYS A 27 -22.31 -1.53 -17.39
C LYS A 27 -22.87 -2.89 -17.82
N ASN A 28 -22.08 -3.69 -18.51
CA ASN A 28 -22.44 -5.01 -18.97
C ASN A 28 -21.70 -6.08 -18.14
N ASN A 29 -22.42 -6.69 -17.21
CA ASN A 29 -21.92 -7.55 -16.13
C ASN A 29 -21.35 -8.90 -16.58
N SER A 30 -20.36 -8.93 -17.48
CA SER A 30 -19.57 -10.13 -17.67
C SER A 30 -18.53 -10.21 -16.54
N PHE A 31 -18.54 -11.32 -15.80
CA PHE A 31 -17.59 -11.63 -14.73
C PHE A 31 -16.13 -11.38 -15.15
N TRP A 32 -15.74 -11.84 -16.33
CA TRP A 32 -14.40 -11.67 -16.88
C TRP A 32 -14.03 -10.21 -17.18
N LYS A 33 -14.99 -9.41 -17.68
CA LYS A 33 -14.75 -7.98 -17.92
C LYS A 33 -14.56 -7.22 -16.62
N ASN A 34 -15.29 -7.57 -15.58
CA ASN A 34 -15.12 -6.98 -14.26
C ASN A 34 -13.76 -7.35 -13.66
N ILE A 35 -13.34 -8.63 -13.72
CA ILE A 35 -11.99 -9.03 -13.28
C ILE A 35 -10.93 -8.23 -14.02
N LEU A 36 -11.03 -8.10 -15.34
CA LEU A 36 -10.05 -7.36 -16.13
C LEU A 36 -10.00 -5.86 -15.76
N ALA A 37 -11.14 -5.25 -15.49
CA ALA A 37 -11.22 -3.85 -15.08
C ALA A 37 -10.56 -3.57 -13.71
N PHE A 38 -10.63 -4.55 -12.80
CA PHE A 38 -10.06 -4.43 -11.45
C PHE A 38 -8.69 -5.12 -11.28
N SER A 39 -8.20 -5.81 -12.32
CA SER A 39 -6.90 -6.49 -12.26
C SER A 39 -5.73 -5.50 -12.11
N GLY A 40 -5.82 -4.31 -12.71
CA GLY A 40 -4.78 -3.29 -12.61
C GLY A 40 -4.56 -2.80 -11.19
N PRO A 41 -5.60 -2.29 -10.49
CA PRO A 41 -5.49 -1.94 -9.08
C PRO A 41 -5.04 -3.11 -8.20
N GLY A 42 -5.50 -4.33 -8.48
CA GLY A 42 -5.07 -5.55 -7.78
C GLY A 42 -3.59 -5.84 -7.97
N ALA A 43 -3.08 -5.71 -9.20
CA ALA A 43 -1.66 -5.87 -9.50
C ALA A 43 -0.80 -4.82 -8.79
N LEU A 44 -1.24 -3.56 -8.77
CA LEU A 44 -0.55 -2.48 -8.07
C LEU A 44 -0.41 -2.77 -6.57
N VAL A 45 -1.47 -3.26 -5.93
CA VAL A 45 -1.42 -3.69 -4.52
C VAL A 45 -0.46 -4.86 -4.34
N ALA A 46 -0.48 -5.84 -5.24
CA ALA A 46 0.42 -7.01 -5.18
C ALA A 46 1.89 -6.59 -5.30
N VAL A 47 2.22 -5.65 -6.18
CA VAL A 47 3.59 -5.09 -6.31
C VAL A 47 3.99 -4.35 -5.04
N GLY A 48 3.08 -3.60 -4.39
CA GLY A 48 3.35 -2.94 -3.13
C GLY A 48 3.75 -3.88 -1.97
N TYR A 49 3.42 -5.18 -2.06
CA TYR A 49 3.91 -6.18 -1.09
C TYR A 49 5.35 -6.66 -1.36
N MET A 50 5.89 -6.36 -2.53
CA MET A 50 7.24 -6.76 -2.94
C MET A 50 8.27 -5.69 -2.58
N ASP A 51 8.11 -5.07 -1.42
CA ASP A 51 9.03 -4.04 -0.97
C ASP A 51 10.41 -4.62 -0.58
N PRO A 52 11.49 -3.85 -0.75
CA PRO A 52 12.86 -4.31 -0.45
C PRO A 52 13.05 -4.69 1.03
N GLY A 53 12.36 -4.06 1.97
CA GLY A 53 12.42 -4.37 3.39
C GLY A 53 11.88 -5.76 3.71
N ASN A 54 10.75 -6.14 3.09
CA ASN A 54 10.17 -7.48 3.23
C ASN A 54 11.08 -8.56 2.65
N TRP A 55 11.78 -8.27 1.57
CA TRP A 55 12.72 -9.21 0.96
C TRP A 55 13.87 -9.55 1.89
N ILE A 56 14.49 -8.55 2.50
CA ILE A 56 15.62 -8.75 3.41
C ILE A 56 15.21 -9.52 4.64
N THR A 57 14.09 -9.18 5.25
CA THR A 57 13.56 -9.91 6.40
C THR A 57 13.20 -11.33 6.05
N SER A 58 12.67 -11.60 4.86
CA SER A 58 12.35 -12.94 4.37
C SER A 58 13.59 -13.76 4.10
N ILE A 59 14.62 -13.19 3.48
CA ILE A 59 15.92 -13.85 3.24
C ILE A 59 16.61 -14.15 4.57
N GLY A 60 16.67 -13.18 5.48
CA GLY A 60 17.26 -13.36 6.81
C GLY A 60 16.53 -14.42 7.63
N GLY A 61 15.20 -14.39 7.63
CA GLY A 61 14.38 -15.41 8.28
C GLY A 61 14.59 -16.81 7.69
N GLY A 62 14.64 -16.91 6.36
CA GLY A 62 14.91 -18.17 5.65
C GLY A 62 16.31 -18.72 5.95
N ALA A 63 17.33 -17.85 5.98
CA ALA A 63 18.70 -18.23 6.31
C ALA A 63 18.86 -18.73 7.75
N GLN A 64 18.13 -18.13 8.70
CA GLN A 64 18.23 -18.47 10.12
C GLN A 64 17.35 -19.65 10.52
N TYR A 65 16.14 -19.76 9.98
CA TYR A 65 15.13 -20.73 10.41
C TYR A 65 14.78 -21.77 9.34
N GLY A 66 15.36 -21.69 8.15
CA GLY A 66 15.03 -22.57 7.04
C GLY A 66 13.55 -22.49 6.69
N TYR A 67 12.89 -23.64 6.51
CA TYR A 67 11.47 -23.73 6.15
C TYR A 67 10.50 -23.62 7.33
N LEU A 68 10.99 -23.45 8.57
CA LEU A 68 10.13 -23.41 9.76
C LEU A 68 9.10 -22.28 9.68
N LEU A 69 9.47 -21.13 9.09
CA LEU A 69 8.59 -19.96 8.98
C LEU A 69 7.54 -20.09 7.88
N LEU A 70 7.58 -21.09 7.01
CA LEU A 70 6.57 -21.25 5.95
C LEU A 70 5.16 -21.41 6.50
N SER A 71 5.00 -22.14 7.61
CA SER A 71 3.69 -22.29 8.26
C SER A 71 3.16 -20.95 8.79
N VAL A 72 4.05 -20.13 9.37
CA VAL A 72 3.70 -18.78 9.85
C VAL A 72 3.30 -17.89 8.69
N VAL A 73 4.06 -17.90 7.58
CA VAL A 73 3.75 -17.14 6.37
C VAL A 73 2.40 -17.56 5.79
N LEU A 74 2.10 -18.87 5.74
CA LEU A 74 0.81 -19.35 5.26
C LEU A 74 -0.34 -18.81 6.10
N VAL A 75 -0.26 -18.97 7.43
CA VAL A 75 -1.32 -18.50 8.34
C VAL A 75 -1.45 -16.97 8.25
N SER A 76 -0.34 -16.24 8.24
CA SER A 76 -0.35 -14.77 8.11
C SER A 76 -0.98 -14.31 6.81
N SER A 77 -0.72 -15.01 5.69
CA SER A 77 -1.31 -14.71 4.38
C SER A 77 -2.83 -14.92 4.38
N LEU A 78 -3.31 -15.97 5.02
CA LEU A 78 -4.77 -16.21 5.15
C LEU A 78 -5.43 -15.12 5.99
N ILE A 79 -4.80 -14.72 7.10
CA ILE A 79 -5.28 -13.61 7.93
C ILE A 79 -5.25 -12.30 7.14
N ALA A 80 -4.19 -12.02 6.40
CA ALA A 80 -4.07 -10.82 5.57
C ALA A 80 -5.19 -10.73 4.51
N MET A 81 -5.50 -11.83 3.82
CA MET A 81 -6.62 -11.88 2.85
C MET A 81 -7.95 -11.52 3.51
N LEU A 82 -8.21 -12.05 4.72
CA LEU A 82 -9.42 -11.74 5.48
C LEU A 82 -9.50 -10.26 5.87
N LEU A 83 -8.39 -9.71 6.42
CA LEU A 83 -8.33 -8.32 6.85
C LEU A 83 -8.46 -7.36 5.67
N GLN A 84 -7.84 -7.65 4.53
CA GLN A 84 -7.97 -6.86 3.30
C GLN A 84 -9.40 -6.87 2.77
N TYR A 85 -10.05 -8.03 2.77
CA TYR A 85 -11.47 -8.13 2.40
C TYR A 85 -12.34 -7.27 3.30
N MET A 86 -12.11 -7.32 4.62
CA MET A 86 -12.84 -6.50 5.58
C MET A 86 -12.61 -5.00 5.37
N ALA A 87 -11.36 -4.58 5.13
CA ALA A 87 -11.01 -3.18 4.86
C ALA A 87 -11.65 -2.68 3.56
N SER A 88 -11.61 -3.49 2.49
CA SER A 88 -12.26 -3.17 1.22
C SER A 88 -13.77 -3.04 1.37
N LYS A 89 -14.39 -3.97 2.09
CA LYS A 89 -15.84 -3.93 2.38
C LYS A 89 -16.21 -2.69 3.19
N LEU A 90 -15.39 -2.33 4.18
CA LEU A 90 -15.59 -1.10 4.97
C LEU A 90 -15.55 0.13 4.05
N GLY A 91 -14.56 0.24 3.19
CA GLY A 91 -14.42 1.34 2.23
C GLY A 91 -15.62 1.46 1.29
N ILE A 92 -16.09 0.35 0.72
CA ILE A 92 -17.24 0.32 -0.19
C ILE A 92 -18.53 0.74 0.53
N VAL A 93 -18.76 0.25 1.74
CA VAL A 93 -20.02 0.48 2.47
C VAL A 93 -20.06 1.88 3.08
N THR A 94 -18.94 2.36 3.62
CA THR A 94 -18.90 3.63 4.37
C THR A 94 -18.41 4.80 3.55
N GLY A 95 -17.74 4.58 2.42
CA GLY A 95 -17.03 5.60 1.66
C GLY A 95 -15.83 6.21 2.42
N LEU A 96 -15.37 5.56 3.49
CA LEU A 96 -14.26 5.99 4.33
C LEU A 96 -13.13 4.97 4.25
N ASP A 97 -11.90 5.44 4.25
CA ASP A 97 -10.76 4.57 4.49
C ASP A 97 -10.69 4.15 5.98
N LEU A 98 -9.81 3.19 6.29
CA LEU A 98 -9.69 2.65 7.64
C LEU A 98 -9.26 3.71 8.66
N ALA A 99 -8.38 4.64 8.30
CA ALA A 99 -7.91 5.70 9.17
C ALA A 99 -9.03 6.71 9.47
N GLN A 100 -9.79 7.10 8.44
CA GLN A 100 -10.95 7.98 8.58
C GLN A 100 -12.06 7.33 9.43
N ALA A 101 -12.33 6.05 9.19
CA ALA A 101 -13.31 5.30 9.98
C ALA A 101 -12.87 5.18 11.43
N THR A 102 -11.61 4.88 11.68
CA THR A 102 -11.02 4.83 13.03
C THR A 102 -11.17 6.18 13.72
N ARG A 103 -10.76 7.26 13.07
CA ARG A 103 -10.88 8.63 13.63
C ARG A 103 -12.32 9.00 13.97
N LYS A 104 -13.28 8.57 13.16
CA LYS A 104 -14.70 8.87 13.36
C LYS A 104 -15.30 8.12 14.58
N HIS A 105 -14.82 6.91 14.83
CA HIS A 105 -15.38 6.02 15.86
C HIS A 105 -14.56 5.95 17.15
N THR A 106 -13.38 6.59 17.19
CA THR A 106 -12.52 6.64 18.37
C THR A 106 -12.56 7.99 19.07
N GLY A 107 -12.42 7.98 20.40
CA GLY A 107 -12.28 9.22 21.17
C GLY A 107 -10.96 9.95 20.85
N ARG A 108 -10.94 11.27 21.04
CA ARG A 108 -9.81 12.13 20.70
C ARG A 108 -8.46 11.66 21.27
N LYS A 109 -8.44 11.18 22.51
CA LYS A 109 -7.20 10.70 23.19
C LYS A 109 -6.66 9.44 22.51
N LEU A 110 -7.54 8.45 22.28
CA LEU A 110 -7.17 7.20 21.60
C LEU A 110 -6.76 7.46 20.15
N GLY A 111 -7.48 8.31 19.43
CA GLY A 111 -7.14 8.69 18.08
C GLY A 111 -5.76 9.34 17.97
N PHE A 112 -5.35 10.17 18.93
CA PHE A 112 -4.04 10.76 18.99
C PHE A 112 -2.93 9.71 19.24
N VAL A 113 -3.15 8.79 20.16
CA VAL A 113 -2.20 7.68 20.42
C VAL A 113 -2.05 6.79 19.20
N LEU A 114 -3.14 6.40 18.56
CA LEU A 114 -3.11 5.60 17.33
C LEU A 114 -2.38 6.32 16.20
N TRP A 115 -2.57 7.64 16.07
CA TRP A 115 -1.84 8.44 15.09
C TRP A 115 -0.32 8.39 15.33
N ILE A 116 0.15 8.61 16.57
CA ILE A 116 1.58 8.52 16.91
C ILE A 116 2.14 7.13 16.56
N ILE A 117 1.43 6.06 16.94
CA ILE A 117 1.86 4.69 16.64
C ILE A 117 1.96 4.46 15.13
N THR A 118 0.99 4.96 14.37
CA THR A 118 0.98 4.85 12.91
C THR A 118 2.14 5.61 12.28
N GLU A 119 2.43 6.84 12.74
CA GLU A 119 3.59 7.62 12.26
C GLU A 119 4.90 6.89 12.52
N LEU A 120 5.09 6.34 13.72
CA LEU A 120 6.29 5.57 14.04
C LEU A 120 6.39 4.30 13.18
N ALA A 121 5.28 3.64 12.90
CA ALA A 121 5.25 2.46 12.02
C ALA A 121 5.62 2.84 10.58
N ILE A 122 5.10 3.94 10.05
CA ILE A 122 5.43 4.45 8.71
C ILE A 122 6.93 4.78 8.64
N MET A 123 7.46 5.52 9.60
CA MET A 123 8.90 5.84 9.66
C MET A 123 9.78 4.58 9.67
N ALA A 124 9.38 3.56 10.44
CA ALA A 124 10.11 2.29 10.49
C ALA A 124 10.06 1.55 9.13
N THR A 125 8.93 1.60 8.43
CA THR A 125 8.77 1.02 7.09
C THR A 125 9.66 1.76 6.08
N ASP A 126 9.65 3.09 6.08
CA ASP A 126 10.48 3.89 5.18
C ASP A 126 11.98 3.60 5.37
N ILE A 127 12.43 3.46 6.62
CA ILE A 127 13.81 3.08 6.93
C ILE A 127 14.12 1.68 6.38
N ALA A 128 13.23 0.71 6.57
CA ALA A 128 13.41 -0.65 6.08
C ALA A 128 13.48 -0.69 4.54
N GLU A 129 12.67 0.14 3.86
CA GLU A 129 12.65 0.25 2.40
C GLU A 129 13.96 0.81 1.85
N VAL A 130 14.48 1.89 2.47
CA VAL A 130 15.78 2.48 2.10
C VAL A 130 16.93 1.49 2.31
N ILE A 131 16.98 0.83 3.47
CA ILE A 131 18.01 -0.18 3.77
C ILE A 131 17.91 -1.36 2.78
N GLY A 132 16.68 -1.78 2.47
CA GLY A 132 16.42 -2.85 1.54
C GLY A 132 16.92 -2.58 0.13
N GLY A 133 16.60 -1.41 -0.39
CA GLY A 133 17.05 -0.95 -1.70
C GLY A 133 18.57 -0.83 -1.78
N ASP A 134 19.19 -0.29 -0.73
CA ASP A 134 20.64 -0.15 -0.64
C ASP A 134 21.37 -1.52 -0.65
N ILE A 135 20.92 -2.46 0.16
CA ILE A 135 21.52 -3.80 0.19
C ILE A 135 21.35 -4.50 -1.17
N ALA A 136 20.21 -4.35 -1.83
CA ALA A 136 20.02 -4.91 -3.16
C ALA A 136 20.99 -4.32 -4.19
N LEU A 137 21.18 -3.01 -4.18
CA LEU A 137 22.13 -2.31 -5.06
C LEU A 137 23.59 -2.71 -4.76
N ASN A 138 23.91 -2.88 -3.48
CA ASN A 138 25.23 -3.35 -3.07
C ASN A 138 25.50 -4.78 -3.56
N LEU A 139 24.53 -5.70 -3.40
CA LEU A 139 24.67 -7.09 -3.82
C LEU A 139 24.73 -7.25 -5.35
N LEU A 140 23.98 -6.44 -6.09
CA LEU A 140 23.90 -6.54 -7.56
C LEU A 140 25.08 -5.85 -8.26
N PHE A 141 25.47 -4.69 -7.76
CA PHE A 141 26.42 -3.79 -8.43
C PHE A 141 27.69 -3.50 -7.63
N GLY A 142 27.80 -3.98 -6.39
CA GLY A 142 28.92 -3.68 -5.50
C GLY A 142 28.97 -2.21 -5.06
N LEU A 143 27.85 -1.49 -5.15
CA LEU A 143 27.82 -0.07 -4.80
C LEU A 143 28.02 0.12 -3.29
N PRO A 144 28.85 1.09 -2.87
CA PRO A 144 28.95 1.45 -1.46
C PRO A 144 27.59 1.92 -0.90
N ILE A 145 27.30 1.56 0.33
CA ILE A 145 26.04 1.84 1.05
C ILE A 145 25.58 3.28 0.88
N ILE A 146 26.50 4.26 0.99
CA ILE A 146 26.15 5.68 0.88
C ILE A 146 25.50 6.03 -0.48
N TRP A 147 25.97 5.43 -1.57
CA TRP A 147 25.40 5.67 -2.91
C TRP A 147 24.07 4.95 -3.10
N GLY A 148 23.91 3.78 -2.51
CA GLY A 148 22.64 3.05 -2.51
C GLY A 148 21.55 3.85 -1.82
N VAL A 149 21.81 4.39 -0.62
CA VAL A 149 20.88 5.26 0.11
C VAL A 149 20.50 6.50 -0.72
N ILE A 150 21.49 7.19 -1.32
CA ILE A 150 21.22 8.38 -2.15
C ILE A 150 20.33 8.03 -3.34
N LEU A 151 20.61 6.92 -4.02
CA LEU A 151 19.81 6.47 -5.17
C LEU A 151 18.38 6.10 -4.76
N THR A 152 18.20 5.39 -3.65
CA THR A 152 16.87 5.01 -3.14
C THR A 152 16.04 6.24 -2.75
N VAL A 153 16.65 7.23 -2.07
CA VAL A 153 15.97 8.50 -1.76
C VAL A 153 15.56 9.24 -3.03
N PHE A 154 16.44 9.23 -4.05
CA PHE A 154 16.13 9.87 -5.33
C PHE A 154 14.99 9.16 -6.07
N ASP A 155 14.93 7.83 -6.03
CA ASP A 155 13.86 7.02 -6.60
C ASP A 155 12.51 7.34 -5.94
N VAL A 156 12.46 7.41 -4.61
CA VAL A 156 11.24 7.81 -3.87
C VAL A 156 10.79 9.22 -4.29
N MET A 157 11.72 10.18 -4.45
CA MET A 157 11.36 11.51 -4.94
C MET A 157 10.83 11.48 -6.38
N LEU A 158 11.39 10.62 -7.23
CA LEU A 158 10.92 10.41 -8.60
C LEU A 158 9.50 9.84 -8.60
N LEU A 159 9.21 8.85 -7.77
CA LEU A 159 7.87 8.29 -7.61
C LEU A 159 6.85 9.34 -7.15
N LEU A 160 7.21 10.18 -6.17
CA LEU A 160 6.37 11.28 -5.72
C LEU A 160 6.07 12.29 -6.85
N PHE A 161 7.05 12.54 -7.71
CA PHE A 161 6.85 13.38 -8.89
C PHE A 161 5.93 12.71 -9.92
N LEU A 162 6.11 11.41 -10.16
CA LEU A 162 5.28 10.62 -11.07
C LEU A 162 3.83 10.53 -10.58
N MET A 163 3.57 10.55 -9.28
CA MET A 163 2.20 10.59 -8.73
C MET A 163 1.38 11.77 -9.23
N LYS A 164 2.02 12.89 -9.59
CA LYS A 164 1.34 14.05 -10.19
C LYS A 164 0.82 13.77 -11.61
N LEU A 165 1.29 12.72 -12.26
CA LEU A 165 0.86 12.34 -13.61
C LEU A 165 -0.49 11.59 -13.64
N GLY A 166 -1.00 11.21 -12.47
CA GLY A 166 -2.26 10.50 -12.29
C GLY A 166 -2.12 8.99 -12.17
N PHE A 167 -3.02 8.40 -11.38
CA PHE A 167 -3.00 7.00 -10.96
C PHE A 167 -2.88 5.99 -12.10
N ARG A 168 -3.62 6.19 -13.20
CA ARG A 168 -3.60 5.28 -14.36
C ARG A 168 -2.25 5.16 -15.05
N LYS A 169 -1.48 6.24 -15.08
CA LYS A 169 -0.13 6.20 -15.69
C LYS A 169 0.85 5.45 -14.81
N ILE A 170 0.75 5.63 -13.50
CA ILE A 170 1.57 4.88 -12.54
C ILE A 170 1.23 3.39 -12.60
N GLU A 171 -0.06 3.04 -12.61
CA GLU A 171 -0.53 1.67 -12.77
C GLU A 171 0.05 1.02 -14.03
N ALA A 172 0.02 1.72 -15.17
CA ALA A 172 0.58 1.23 -16.43
C ALA A 172 2.10 1.02 -16.35
N ILE A 173 2.84 1.94 -15.71
CA ILE A 173 4.29 1.83 -15.51
C ILE A 173 4.60 0.60 -14.64
N VAL A 174 3.94 0.46 -13.50
CA VAL A 174 4.17 -0.63 -12.54
C VAL A 174 3.82 -2.01 -13.13
N ILE A 175 2.77 -2.10 -13.96
CA ILE A 175 2.41 -3.37 -14.62
C ILE A 175 3.39 -3.72 -15.75
N THR A 176 4.07 -2.72 -16.33
CA THR A 176 5.00 -2.94 -17.45
C THR A 176 6.40 -3.33 -16.97
N LEU A 177 6.79 -2.92 -15.76
CA LEU A 177 8.04 -3.29 -15.09
C LEU A 177 7.96 -4.71 -14.51
#